data_a683702bc6c7869508c259df4a58f457
#
_entry.id   a683702bc6c7869508c259df4a58f457
#
_cell.length_a   1.000
_cell.length_b   1.000
_cell.length_c   1.000
_cell.angle_alpha   90.00
_cell.angle_beta   90.00
_cell.angle_gamma   90.00
#
_symmetry.space_group_name_H-M   'P 1'
#
loop_
_entity.id
_entity.type
_entity.pdbx_description
1 polymer ?
#
loop_
_entity_poly.entity_id
_entity_poly.type
_entity_poly.pdbx_seq_one_letter_code
_entity_poly.pdbx_strand_id
1 'polypeptide(L)'
;FLYLLEFKEPKLIELFKDLREYVLQIYPKSNELLYHTHALTAVFSVSESLSDAFCMLPIYTNHLNLGFNKGTLIKDPHKLLTGTGKLVRHIPVETPADYRNKNVKELIKAAIDFAISDMEKPTKSVGQTISKIKK
;
A
#
# COMPACT_ATOMS: atom_id res chain seq x y z
N PHE A 1 -3.36 -10.05 12.36
CA PHE A 1 -2.39 -9.10 11.83
C PHE A 1 -1.70 -8.30 12.93
N LEU A 2 -2.46 -7.65 13.81
CA LEU A 2 -1.89 -6.86 14.91
C LEU A 2 -0.99 -7.71 15.82
N TYR A 3 -1.38 -8.95 16.06
CA TYR A 3 -0.59 -9.90 16.86
C TYR A 3 0.80 -10.13 16.24
N LEU A 4 0.86 -10.32 14.92
CA LEU A 4 2.12 -10.53 14.21
C LEU A 4 2.94 -9.24 14.17
N LEU A 5 2.29 -8.10 14.07
CA LEU A 5 2.94 -6.80 14.04
C LEU A 5 3.74 -6.51 15.33
N GLU A 6 3.29 -7.03 16.47
CA GLU A 6 3.95 -6.83 17.76
C GLU A 6 5.41 -7.32 17.79
N PHE A 7 5.78 -8.25 16.90
CA PHE A 7 7.14 -8.75 16.82
C PHE A 7 8.08 -7.86 16.02
N LYS A 8 7.58 -6.78 15.43
CA LYS A 8 8.41 -5.82 14.69
C LYS A 8 8.98 -4.77 15.65
N GLU A 9 10.00 -4.04 15.19
CA GLU A 9 10.56 -2.95 15.98
C GLU A 9 9.50 -1.87 16.22
N PRO A 10 9.40 -1.33 17.46
CA PRO A 10 8.39 -0.31 17.77
C PRO A 10 8.41 0.89 16.83
N LYS A 11 9.58 1.35 16.43
CA LYS A 11 9.73 2.48 15.48
C LYS A 11 9.11 2.15 14.12
N LEU A 12 9.31 0.94 13.62
CA LEU A 12 8.71 0.49 12.37
C LEU A 12 7.20 0.33 12.49
N ILE A 13 6.71 -0.13 13.62
CA ILE A 13 5.27 -0.27 13.88
C ILE A 13 4.60 1.11 13.83
N GLU A 14 5.19 2.11 14.47
CA GLU A 14 4.65 3.47 14.46
C GLU A 14 4.64 4.06 13.05
N LEU A 15 5.73 3.86 12.31
CA LEU A 15 5.85 4.33 10.93
C LEU A 15 4.83 3.65 10.02
N PHE A 16 4.64 2.34 10.17
CA PHE A 16 3.65 1.58 9.44
C PHE A 16 2.23 2.11 9.73
N LYS A 17 1.90 2.32 10.99
CA LYS A 17 0.57 2.83 11.39
C LYS A 17 0.32 4.22 10.83
N ASP A 18 1.31 5.09 10.85
CA ASP A 18 1.20 6.44 10.31
C ASP A 18 1.01 6.43 8.79
N LEU A 19 1.80 5.62 8.08
CA LEU A 19 1.69 5.48 6.63
C LEU A 19 0.34 4.88 6.24
N ARG A 20 -0.12 3.86 6.96
CA ARG A 20 -1.44 3.26 6.77
C ARG A 20 -2.53 4.33 6.89
N GLU A 21 -2.48 5.13 7.96
CA GLU A 21 -3.45 6.20 8.18
C GLU A 21 -3.40 7.24 7.06
N TYR A 22 -2.21 7.59 6.60
CA TYR A 22 -2.04 8.54 5.51
C TYR A 22 -2.72 8.07 4.22
N VAL A 23 -2.52 6.80 3.84
CA VAL A 23 -3.17 6.22 2.66
C VAL A 23 -4.70 6.24 2.82
N LEU A 24 -5.20 5.86 4.00
CA LEU A 24 -6.64 5.85 4.27
C LEU A 24 -7.25 7.25 4.29
N GLN A 25 -6.49 8.27 4.69
CA GLN A 25 -6.93 9.66 4.61
C GLN A 25 -7.05 10.14 3.17
N ILE A 26 -6.15 9.69 2.29
CA ILE A 26 -6.20 10.03 0.87
C ILE A 26 -7.39 9.35 0.20
N TYR A 27 -7.69 8.09 0.55
CA TYR A 27 -8.78 7.35 -0.04
C TYR A 27 -9.52 6.51 1.03
N PRO A 28 -10.46 7.13 1.78
CA PRO A 28 -11.19 6.42 2.85
C PRO A 28 -12.04 5.24 2.36
N LYS A 29 -12.38 5.20 1.09
CA LYS A 29 -13.14 4.10 0.48
C LYS A 29 -12.32 2.85 0.23
N SER A 30 -11.00 2.92 0.43
CA SER A 30 -10.10 1.79 0.22
C SER A 30 -10.48 0.59 1.07
N ASN A 31 -10.44 -0.59 0.47
CA ASN A 31 -10.44 -1.85 1.22
C ASN A 31 -9.01 -2.21 1.57
N GLU A 32 -8.80 -2.69 2.77
CA GLU A 32 -7.48 -3.11 3.25
C GLU A 32 -7.44 -4.63 3.35
N LEU A 33 -6.55 -5.24 2.58
CA LEU A 33 -6.36 -6.69 2.56
C LEU A 33 -5.07 -7.02 3.31
N LEU A 34 -5.15 -7.92 4.30
CA LEU A 34 -4.02 -8.23 5.16
C LEU A 34 -3.43 -9.58 4.77
N TYR A 35 -2.14 -9.58 4.46
CA TYR A 35 -1.38 -10.76 4.06
C TYR A 35 -0.17 -10.99 4.97
N HIS A 36 0.25 -12.23 5.07
CA HIS A 36 1.51 -12.63 5.69
C HIS A 36 2.17 -13.69 4.80
N THR A 37 3.03 -13.23 3.91
CA THR A 37 3.79 -14.09 2.98
C THR A 37 5.28 -13.94 3.28
N HIS A 38 6.05 -13.24 2.42
CA HIS A 38 7.45 -12.92 2.70
C HIS A 38 7.58 -11.79 3.72
N ALA A 39 6.57 -10.95 3.82
CA ALA A 39 6.47 -9.87 4.79
C ALA A 39 5.04 -9.76 5.27
N LEU A 40 4.86 -9.18 6.44
CA LEU A 40 3.54 -8.80 6.91
C LEU A 40 3.11 -7.59 6.08
N THR A 41 2.01 -7.70 5.35
CA THR A 41 1.67 -6.70 4.33
C THR A 41 0.21 -6.27 4.43
N ALA A 42 -0.01 -4.96 4.51
CA ALA A 42 -1.32 -4.37 4.29
C ALA A 42 -1.41 -3.92 2.82
N VAL A 43 -2.42 -4.40 2.12
CA VAL A 43 -2.65 -4.09 0.70
C VAL A 43 -3.92 -3.26 0.60
N PHE A 44 -3.87 -2.15 -0.14
CA PHE A 44 -5.01 -1.26 -0.34
C PHE A 44 -5.56 -1.43 -1.74
N SER A 45 -6.86 -1.73 -1.82
CA SER A 45 -7.52 -2.05 -3.08
C SER A 45 -8.81 -1.26 -3.25
N VAL A 46 -9.15 -0.97 -4.50
CA VAL A 46 -10.45 -0.34 -4.85
C VAL A 46 -11.58 -1.37 -4.89
N SER A 47 -11.26 -2.67 -4.74
CA SER A 47 -12.23 -3.77 -4.61
C SER A 47 -11.82 -4.70 -3.47
N GLU A 48 -12.40 -5.89 -3.40
CA GLU A 48 -11.99 -6.94 -2.46
C GLU A 48 -10.83 -7.78 -3.00
N SER A 49 -10.41 -7.53 -4.23
CA SER A 49 -9.44 -8.35 -4.93
C SER A 49 -8.05 -7.71 -4.93
N LEU A 50 -7.03 -8.56 -4.76
CA LEU A 50 -5.64 -8.14 -4.91
C LEU A 50 -5.35 -7.60 -6.31
N SER A 51 -6.05 -8.10 -7.34
CA SER A 51 -5.86 -7.64 -8.72
C SER A 51 -6.21 -6.17 -8.92
N ASP A 52 -7.02 -5.58 -8.03
CA ASP A 52 -7.42 -4.18 -8.08
C ASP A 52 -6.69 -3.32 -7.04
N ALA A 53 -5.60 -3.83 -6.48
CA ALA A 53 -4.80 -3.11 -5.49
C ALA A 53 -4.01 -1.96 -6.14
N PHE A 54 -3.90 -0.85 -5.39
CA PHE A 54 -3.13 0.31 -5.84
C PHE A 54 -1.87 0.55 -5.02
N CYS A 55 -1.88 0.20 -3.74
CA CYS A 55 -0.74 0.36 -2.84
C CYS A 55 -0.62 -0.83 -1.92
N MET A 56 0.59 -1.06 -1.39
CA MET A 56 0.83 -2.04 -0.35
C MET A 56 1.93 -1.56 0.58
N LEU A 57 1.84 -1.99 1.84
CA LEU A 57 2.79 -1.65 2.89
C LEU A 57 3.40 -2.94 3.43
N PRO A 58 4.45 -3.47 2.79
CA PRO A 58 5.16 -4.62 3.35
C PRO A 58 6.10 -4.15 4.46
N ILE A 59 5.88 -4.65 5.68
CA ILE A 59 6.77 -4.41 6.80
C ILE A 59 7.64 -5.63 7.02
N TYR A 60 8.95 -5.45 6.80
CA TYR A 60 9.98 -6.48 6.96
C TYR A 60 10.53 -6.42 8.39
N THR A 61 11.57 -7.20 8.67
CA THR A 61 12.19 -7.22 10.00
C THR A 61 12.79 -5.86 10.36
N ASN A 62 13.45 -5.21 9.41
CA ASN A 62 14.21 -3.98 9.65
C ASN A 62 13.90 -2.84 8.67
N HIS A 63 12.87 -2.97 7.83
CA HIS A 63 12.51 -1.89 6.91
C HIS A 63 11.04 -1.97 6.48
N LEU A 64 10.55 -0.86 5.95
CA LEU A 64 9.20 -0.68 5.46
C LEU A 64 9.27 -0.04 4.07
N ASN A 65 8.41 -0.49 3.17
CA ASN A 65 8.25 0.11 1.86
C ASN A 65 6.82 0.62 1.66
N LEU A 66 6.68 1.68 0.87
CA LEU A 66 5.41 2.03 0.24
C LEU A 66 5.44 1.45 -1.17
N GLY A 67 4.70 0.36 -1.38
CA GLY A 67 4.65 -0.34 -2.66
C GLY A 67 3.48 0.11 -3.51
N PHE A 68 3.66 0.02 -4.82
CA PHE A 68 2.63 0.28 -5.83
C PHE A 68 2.49 -0.97 -6.68
N ASN A 69 1.35 -1.63 -6.54
CA ASN A 69 1.12 -2.95 -7.16
C ASN A 69 1.28 -2.94 -8.67
N LYS A 70 0.92 -1.82 -9.31
CA LYS A 70 1.05 -1.62 -10.76
C LYS A 70 1.91 -0.40 -11.06
N GLY A 71 3.02 -0.26 -10.32
CA GLY A 71 3.88 0.91 -10.37
C GLY A 71 4.45 1.23 -11.75
N THR A 72 4.67 0.21 -12.59
CA THR A 72 5.18 0.42 -13.95
C THR A 72 4.13 0.98 -14.92
N LEU A 73 2.85 0.93 -14.54
CA LEU A 73 1.74 1.36 -15.38
C LEU A 73 1.21 2.75 -15.04
N ILE A 74 1.72 3.37 -13.98
CA ILE A 74 1.35 4.72 -13.59
C ILE A 74 2.46 5.70 -13.92
N LYS A 75 2.08 6.98 -14.12
CA LYS A 75 3.07 8.03 -14.38
C LYS A 75 3.82 8.37 -13.09
N ASP A 76 5.13 8.46 -13.20
CA ASP A 76 6.03 8.82 -12.10
C ASP A 76 6.90 9.99 -12.57
N PRO A 77 6.33 11.21 -12.66
CA PRO A 77 7.04 12.35 -13.22
C PRO A 77 8.26 12.80 -12.43
N HIS A 78 8.29 12.51 -11.14
CA HIS A 78 9.40 12.89 -10.25
C HIS A 78 10.39 11.75 -10.02
N LYS A 79 10.20 10.62 -10.70
CA LYS A 79 11.09 9.44 -10.61
C LYS A 79 11.31 8.97 -9.18
N LEU A 80 10.20 8.86 -8.43
CA LEU A 80 10.22 8.44 -7.02
C LEU A 80 10.29 6.93 -6.86
N LEU A 81 9.78 6.19 -7.84
CA LEU A 81 9.65 4.74 -7.75
C LEU A 81 10.95 4.02 -8.11
N THR A 82 11.25 2.98 -7.34
CA THR A 82 12.39 2.10 -7.58
C THR A 82 11.93 0.65 -7.62
N GLY A 83 12.78 -0.22 -8.19
CA GLY A 83 12.50 -1.64 -8.31
C GLY A 83 12.76 -2.15 -9.72
N THR A 84 12.71 -3.48 -9.88
CA THR A 84 13.04 -4.16 -11.15
C THR A 84 11.95 -5.11 -11.63
N GLY A 85 10.87 -5.29 -10.86
CA GLY A 85 9.76 -6.16 -11.23
C GLY A 85 8.99 -5.66 -12.45
N LYS A 86 8.19 -6.53 -13.04
CA LYS A 86 7.39 -6.18 -14.22
C LYS A 86 6.27 -5.19 -13.91
N LEU A 87 5.67 -5.27 -12.73
CA LEU A 87 4.55 -4.41 -12.32
C LEU A 87 4.85 -3.62 -11.06
N VAL A 88 5.39 -4.26 -10.04
CA VAL A 88 5.56 -3.65 -8.72
C VAL A 88 6.74 -2.70 -8.69
N ARG A 89 6.50 -1.51 -8.09
CA ARG A 89 7.53 -0.54 -7.76
C ARG A 89 7.32 -0.06 -6.34
N HIS A 90 8.32 0.53 -5.72
CA HIS A 90 8.21 0.96 -4.33
C HIS A 90 9.04 2.20 -4.03
N ILE A 91 8.72 2.82 -2.88
CA ILE A 91 9.50 3.89 -2.26
C ILE A 91 9.95 3.35 -0.91
N PRO A 92 11.26 3.29 -0.63
CA PRO A 92 11.75 2.96 0.72
C PRO A 92 11.30 4.04 1.71
N VAL A 93 10.85 3.62 2.89
CA VAL A 93 10.32 4.53 3.89
C VAL A 93 11.11 4.41 5.19
N GLU A 94 11.72 5.50 5.64
CA GLU A 94 12.45 5.57 6.90
C GLU A 94 11.85 6.58 7.87
N THR A 95 11.23 7.64 7.33
CA THR A 95 10.60 8.71 8.11
C THR A 95 9.28 9.13 7.44
N PRO A 96 8.38 9.81 8.19
CA PRO A 96 7.14 10.35 7.59
C PRO A 96 7.38 11.31 6.42
N ALA A 97 8.50 12.02 6.41
CA ALA A 97 8.84 12.93 5.31
C ALA A 97 8.98 12.21 3.97
N ASP A 98 9.31 10.91 3.99
CA ASP A 98 9.48 10.11 2.78
C ASP A 98 8.16 9.92 2.01
N TYR A 99 7.03 10.06 2.66
CA TYR A 99 5.72 9.88 2.01
C TYR A 99 4.75 11.04 2.26
N ARG A 100 4.88 11.79 3.36
CA ARG A 100 4.00 12.93 3.66
C ARG A 100 4.45 14.17 2.91
N ASN A 101 4.31 14.12 1.59
CA ASN A 101 4.66 15.24 0.71
C ASN A 101 3.75 15.24 -0.51
N LYS A 102 3.74 16.37 -1.22
CA LYS A 102 2.87 16.58 -2.36
C LYS A 102 3.10 15.56 -3.48
N ASN A 103 4.35 15.26 -3.79
CA ASN A 103 4.71 14.38 -4.91
C ASN A 103 4.26 12.94 -4.68
N VAL A 104 4.45 12.43 -3.47
CA VAL A 104 3.99 11.08 -3.11
C VAL A 104 2.47 11.03 -3.06
N LYS A 105 1.81 12.05 -2.53
CA LYS A 105 0.35 12.13 -2.52
C LYS A 105 -0.23 12.08 -3.93
N GLU A 106 0.35 12.81 -4.86
CA GLU A 106 -0.05 12.79 -6.27
C GLU A 106 0.14 11.41 -6.90
N LEU A 107 1.24 10.74 -6.55
CA LEU A 107 1.53 9.40 -7.04
C LEU A 107 0.50 8.37 -6.52
N ILE A 108 0.15 8.45 -5.25
CA ILE A 108 -0.89 7.58 -4.65
C ILE A 108 -2.23 7.84 -5.35
N LYS A 109 -2.59 9.09 -5.58
CA LYS A 109 -3.83 9.44 -6.30
C LYS A 109 -3.84 8.90 -7.73
N ALA A 110 -2.71 8.99 -8.42
CA ALA A 110 -2.58 8.44 -9.78
C ALA A 110 -2.76 6.92 -9.77
N ALA A 111 -2.23 6.23 -8.76
CA ALA A 111 -2.39 4.80 -8.60
C ALA A 111 -3.85 4.42 -8.33
N ILE A 112 -4.56 5.20 -7.52
CA ILE A 112 -5.99 5.00 -7.24
C ILE A 112 -6.81 5.18 -8.52
N ASP A 113 -6.59 6.25 -9.24
CA ASP A 113 -7.31 6.55 -10.49
C ASP A 113 -7.07 5.45 -11.53
N PHE A 114 -5.84 4.98 -11.65
CA PHE A 114 -5.52 3.86 -12.53
C PHE A 114 -6.27 2.60 -12.12
N ALA A 115 -6.26 2.27 -10.83
CA ALA A 115 -6.93 1.06 -10.33
C ALA A 115 -8.43 1.11 -10.58
N ILE A 116 -9.07 2.25 -10.38
CA ILE A 116 -10.50 2.43 -10.63
C ILE A 116 -10.81 2.23 -12.12
N SER A 117 -10.01 2.82 -13.01
CA SER A 117 -10.21 2.70 -14.46
C SER A 117 -9.94 1.30 -14.99
N ASP A 118 -9.01 0.56 -14.35
CA ASP A 118 -8.60 -0.78 -14.76
C ASP A 118 -9.50 -1.87 -14.18
N MET A 119 -10.32 -1.55 -13.21
CA MET A 119 -11.20 -2.51 -12.54
C MET A 119 -12.28 -3.03 -13.49
N GLU A 120 -12.31 -4.36 -13.69
CA GLU A 120 -13.24 -4.99 -14.62
C GLU A 120 -14.69 -4.98 -14.14
N LYS A 121 -14.89 -5.15 -12.83
CA LYS A 121 -16.21 -5.23 -12.22
C LYS A 121 -16.35 -4.26 -11.07
N PRO A 122 -17.42 -3.46 -11.04
CA PRO A 122 -17.70 -2.61 -9.89
C PRO A 122 -17.85 -3.45 -8.63
N THR A 123 -17.38 -2.92 -7.51
CA THR A 123 -17.52 -3.58 -6.21
C THR A 123 -18.45 -2.79 -5.31
N LYS A 124 -19.14 -3.50 -4.41
CA LYS A 124 -19.96 -2.87 -3.36
C LYS A 124 -19.19 -2.74 -2.05
N SER A 125 -18.03 -3.40 -1.94
CA SER A 125 -17.21 -3.35 -0.73
C SER A 125 -16.42 -2.06 -0.68
N VAL A 126 -16.59 -1.32 0.41
CA VAL A 126 -15.96 -0.02 0.61
C VAL A 126 -15.48 0.08 2.06
N GLY A 127 -14.22 0.48 2.25
CA GLY A 127 -13.68 0.78 3.56
C GLY A 127 -13.57 -0.40 4.51
N GLN A 128 -13.44 -1.61 4.00
CA GLN A 128 -13.36 -2.83 4.81
C GLN A 128 -11.92 -3.28 5.01
N THR A 129 -11.66 -3.91 6.17
CA THR A 129 -10.40 -4.59 6.43
C THR A 129 -10.66 -6.09 6.38
N ILE A 130 -9.97 -6.78 5.49
CA ILE A 130 -10.18 -8.20 5.20
C ILE A 130 -8.87 -8.95 5.41
N SER A 131 -8.85 -9.90 6.34
CA SER A 131 -7.67 -10.73 6.56
C SER A 131 -7.61 -11.85 5.53
N LYS A 132 -6.47 -11.95 4.85
CA LYS A 132 -6.14 -13.03 3.92
C LYS A 132 -5.09 -13.96 4.51
N ILE A 133 -4.78 -13.79 5.79
CA ILE A 133 -3.81 -14.61 6.50
C ILE A 133 -4.43 -15.97 6.80
N LYS A 134 -3.77 -17.02 6.36
CA LYS A 134 -4.18 -18.39 6.66
C LYS A 134 -3.74 -18.76 8.07
N LYS A 135 -4.67 -19.37 8.79
CA LYS A 135 -4.38 -19.93 10.11
C LYS A 135 -3.73 -21.31 10.00
#